data_f6e936251e4736d3b2cddfaeef10595c
#
_entry.id   f6e936251e4736d3b2cddfaeef10595c
#
_cell.length_a   1.000
_cell.length_b   1.000
_cell.length_c   1.000
_cell.angle_alpha   90.00
_cell.angle_beta   90.00
_cell.angle_gamma   90.00
#
_symmetry.space_group_name_H-M   'P 1'
#
loop_
_entity.id
_entity.type
_entity.pdbx_description
1 polymer ?
#
loop_
_entity_poly.entity_id
_entity_poly.type
_entity_poly.pdbx_seq_one_letter_code
_entity_poly.pdbx_strand_id
1 'polypeptide(L)'
;MRIKDIVTFVSKTITPKQGVTYNLYSLPSFDDGKTSERLDGADIQSNKYDVPNKCILFNKLNVRFRRVWKVDNQDENKISSTEFLPLIVNEKVVDFQYCYYLLISDSITNYLCGQNTNTSGSHKRIDPNNFLNIEITLPKMSIQKQIGKTLSALDHKIEINKQINDNLRASRAQSQTQFELCRGEAVNADVSPNLPLLDRSLKGAEACLVA
;
A
#
# COMPACT_ATOMS: atom_id res chain seq x y z
N MET A 1 11.12 28.12 -5.24
CA MET A 1 10.93 27.75 -3.82
C MET A 1 11.53 26.39 -3.58
N ARG A 2 11.66 25.94 -2.33
CA ARG A 2 12.26 24.65 -1.99
C ARG A 2 11.25 23.71 -1.33
N ILE A 3 11.54 22.41 -1.28
CA ILE A 3 10.65 21.42 -0.63
C ILE A 3 10.37 21.81 0.83
N LYS A 4 11.36 22.30 1.58
CA LYS A 4 11.18 22.78 2.96
C LYS A 4 10.18 23.93 3.12
N ASP A 5 9.86 24.64 2.04
CA ASP A 5 8.89 25.74 2.08
C ASP A 5 7.45 25.21 2.01
N ILE A 6 7.26 23.97 1.56
CA ILE A 6 5.96 23.32 1.37
C ILE A 6 5.68 22.16 2.31
N VAL A 7 6.72 21.59 2.96
CA VAL A 7 6.56 20.51 3.94
C VAL A 7 7.43 20.73 5.17
N THR A 8 6.98 20.21 6.30
CA THR A 8 7.75 20.17 7.55
C THR A 8 8.05 18.72 7.92
N PHE A 9 9.33 18.38 8.08
CA PHE A 9 9.74 17.05 8.55
C PHE A 9 9.51 16.91 10.05
N VAL A 10 8.80 15.85 10.45
CA VAL A 10 8.57 15.49 11.85
C VAL A 10 9.69 14.55 12.31
N SER A 11 10.65 15.11 13.04
CA SER A 11 11.81 14.37 13.56
C SER A 11 11.57 13.77 14.96
N LYS A 12 10.36 13.92 15.52
CA LYS A 12 10.02 13.38 16.84
C LYS A 12 10.09 11.87 16.82
N THR A 13 10.93 11.31 17.70
CA THR A 13 11.09 9.85 17.86
C THR A 13 10.26 9.34 19.04
N ILE A 14 9.75 8.12 18.89
CA ILE A 14 9.03 7.37 19.91
C ILE A 14 9.80 6.07 20.17
N THR A 15 10.06 5.78 21.44
CA THR A 15 10.50 4.47 21.89
C THR A 15 9.25 3.64 22.20
N PRO A 16 8.97 2.57 21.45
CA PRO A 16 7.81 1.73 21.70
C PRO A 16 7.83 1.13 23.10
N LYS A 17 6.66 1.03 23.73
CA LYS A 17 6.51 0.51 25.09
C LYS A 17 5.70 -0.79 25.07
N GLN A 18 6.12 -1.79 25.81
CA GLN A 18 5.38 -3.04 26.04
C GLN A 18 3.95 -2.76 26.52
N GLY A 19 2.98 -3.51 26.02
CA GLY A 19 1.56 -3.35 26.35
C GLY A 19 0.85 -2.22 25.62
N VAL A 20 1.54 -1.50 24.74
CA VAL A 20 0.94 -0.49 23.87
C VAL A 20 0.93 -0.99 22.42
N THR A 21 -0.25 -1.07 21.82
CA THR A 21 -0.38 -1.44 20.40
C THR A 21 -0.09 -0.24 19.52
N TYR A 22 0.77 -0.42 18.55
CA TYR A 22 1.16 0.59 17.56
C TYR A 22 0.71 0.21 16.15
N ASN A 23 0.37 1.21 15.35
CA ASN A 23 0.20 1.08 13.91
C ASN A 23 1.54 1.44 13.25
N LEU A 24 2.31 0.42 12.85
CA LEU A 24 3.65 0.57 12.29
C LEU A 24 3.61 0.70 10.76
N TYR A 25 4.14 1.80 10.26
CA TYR A 25 4.38 2.05 8.85
C TYR A 25 5.83 1.67 8.51
N SER A 26 6.04 0.51 7.92
CA SER A 26 7.35 -0.04 7.57
C SER A 26 7.55 -0.13 6.05
N LEU A 27 8.79 -0.34 5.58
CA LEU A 27 9.04 -0.58 4.16
C LEU A 27 8.44 -1.91 3.69
N PRO A 28 8.55 -3.03 4.45
CA PRO A 28 7.86 -4.26 4.10
C PRO A 28 6.34 -4.07 3.97
N SER A 29 5.69 -3.41 4.94
CA SER A 29 4.24 -3.19 4.88
C SER A 29 3.81 -2.23 3.76
N PHE A 30 4.69 -1.31 3.32
CA PHE A 30 4.45 -0.55 2.10
C PHE A 30 4.46 -1.44 0.86
N ASP A 31 5.45 -2.32 0.74
CA ASP A 31 5.61 -3.20 -0.42
C ASP A 31 4.52 -4.30 -0.45
N ASP A 32 3.98 -4.68 0.72
CA ASP A 32 2.89 -5.65 0.91
C ASP A 32 1.50 -4.99 0.92
N GLY A 33 1.27 -4.02 0.05
CA GLY A 33 -0.06 -3.46 -0.18
C GLY A 33 -0.38 -2.17 0.58
N LYS A 34 0.59 -1.50 1.17
CA LYS A 34 0.43 -0.21 1.86
C LYS A 34 -0.57 -0.25 3.02
N THR A 35 -0.49 -1.29 3.84
CA THR A 35 -1.30 -1.43 5.06
C THR A 35 -0.38 -1.39 6.28
N SER A 36 -0.67 -0.53 7.27
CA SER A 36 0.11 -0.50 8.51
C SER A 36 -0.05 -1.80 9.29
N GLU A 37 1.03 -2.26 9.91
CA GLU A 37 1.03 -3.45 10.77
C GLU A 37 0.64 -3.05 12.20
N ARG A 38 -0.24 -3.84 12.84
CA ARG A 38 -0.57 -3.65 14.26
C ARG A 38 0.29 -4.57 15.10
N LEU A 39 1.21 -3.98 15.88
CA LEU A 39 2.17 -4.71 16.70
C LEU A 39 2.16 -4.18 18.14
N ASP A 40 2.43 -5.07 19.11
CA ASP A 40 2.76 -4.65 20.47
C ASP A 40 4.13 -3.98 20.49
N GLY A 41 4.30 -2.99 21.36
CA GLY A 41 5.59 -2.30 21.50
C GLY A 41 6.74 -3.21 21.94
N ALA A 42 6.48 -4.36 22.56
CA ALA A 42 7.51 -5.36 22.90
C ALA A 42 8.14 -5.98 21.64
N ASP A 43 7.39 -6.08 20.53
CA ASP A 43 7.87 -6.66 19.27
C ASP A 43 8.67 -5.65 18.44
N ILE A 44 8.72 -4.38 18.86
CA ILE A 44 9.35 -3.29 18.12
C ILE A 44 10.66 -2.89 18.79
N GLN A 45 11.77 -3.40 18.29
CA GLN A 45 13.09 -3.28 18.94
C GLN A 45 13.80 -1.93 18.80
N SER A 46 13.32 -1.01 17.93
CA SER A 46 14.03 0.24 17.63
C SER A 46 13.11 1.44 17.69
N ASN A 47 13.71 2.61 17.98
CA ASN A 47 12.99 3.88 17.91
C ASN A 47 12.36 4.09 16.54
N LYS A 48 11.19 4.73 16.53
CA LYS A 48 10.40 5.02 15.35
C LYS A 48 10.09 6.52 15.31
N TYR A 49 9.74 7.04 14.14
CA TYR A 49 9.19 8.40 14.05
C TYR A 49 7.70 8.42 14.39
N ASP A 50 7.27 9.48 15.06
CA ASP A 50 5.86 9.81 15.26
C ASP A 50 5.20 10.14 13.92
N VAL A 51 4.01 9.59 13.68
CA VAL A 51 3.28 9.80 12.42
C VAL A 51 2.03 10.62 12.68
N PRO A 52 1.97 11.87 12.18
CA PRO A 52 0.78 12.71 12.28
C PRO A 52 -0.45 12.13 11.58
N ASN A 53 -1.63 12.59 11.96
CA ASN A 53 -2.90 12.12 11.38
C ASN A 53 -3.00 12.39 9.87
N LYS A 54 -2.41 13.51 9.42
CA LYS A 54 -2.34 13.85 8.00
C LYS A 54 -0.91 14.19 7.62
N CYS A 55 -0.25 13.32 6.89
CA CYS A 55 1.13 13.51 6.45
C CYS A 55 1.46 12.65 5.24
N ILE A 56 2.64 12.88 4.67
CA ILE A 56 3.20 12.03 3.62
C ILE A 56 4.49 11.40 4.18
N LEU A 57 4.59 10.09 4.14
CA LEU A 57 5.82 9.36 4.48
C LEU A 57 6.65 9.22 3.22
N PHE A 58 7.81 9.88 3.18
CA PHE A 58 8.75 9.82 2.07
C PHE A 58 9.92 8.90 2.40
N ASN A 59 10.16 7.86 1.59
CA ASN A 59 11.24 6.93 1.82
C ASN A 59 12.60 7.52 1.44
N LYS A 60 13.55 7.49 2.38
CA LYS A 60 14.94 7.93 2.15
C LYS A 60 15.88 6.82 1.69
N LEU A 61 15.47 5.53 1.80
CA LEU A 61 16.29 4.38 1.42
C LEU A 61 15.98 3.96 -0.02
N ASN A 62 16.99 3.92 -0.89
CA ASN A 62 16.83 3.51 -2.29
C ASN A 62 15.68 4.23 -3.01
N VAL A 63 15.76 5.55 -3.09
CA VAL A 63 14.70 6.43 -3.62
C VAL A 63 14.26 6.12 -5.05
N ARG A 64 15.04 5.35 -5.81
CA ARG A 64 14.62 4.80 -7.12
C ARG A 64 13.32 3.97 -7.04
N PHE A 65 13.05 3.34 -5.88
CA PHE A 65 11.79 2.67 -5.57
C PHE A 65 10.84 3.65 -4.90
N ARG A 66 10.18 4.48 -5.59
CA ARG A 66 9.29 5.58 -5.18
C ARG A 66 8.29 5.21 -4.07
N ARG A 67 8.78 4.85 -2.89
CA ARG A 67 7.95 4.50 -1.74
C ARG A 67 7.52 5.78 -1.03
N VAL A 68 6.39 6.30 -1.43
CA VAL A 68 5.77 7.47 -0.82
C VAL A 68 4.35 7.07 -0.40
N TRP A 69 4.01 7.30 0.86
CA TRP A 69 2.77 6.82 1.46
C TRP A 69 1.96 7.99 2.02
N LYS A 70 0.74 8.15 1.55
CA LYS A 70 -0.21 9.11 2.14
C LYS A 70 -0.81 8.52 3.40
N VAL A 71 -0.72 9.26 4.50
CA VAL A 71 -1.41 8.95 5.75
C VAL A 71 -2.43 10.06 5.97
N ASP A 72 -3.71 9.71 5.98
CA ASP A 72 -4.83 10.60 6.23
C ASP A 72 -5.91 9.80 6.97
N ASN A 73 -5.60 9.42 8.21
CA ASN A 73 -6.47 8.67 9.10
C ASN A 73 -6.28 9.11 10.56
N GLN A 74 -7.24 8.76 11.41
CA GLN A 74 -7.28 9.10 12.83
C GLN A 74 -6.83 7.94 13.74
N ASP A 75 -6.13 6.94 13.18
CA ASP A 75 -5.63 5.84 13.98
C ASP A 75 -4.70 6.35 15.08
N GLU A 76 -4.77 5.73 16.24
CA GLU A 76 -3.91 6.06 17.38
C GLU A 76 -2.55 5.37 17.27
N ASN A 77 -1.56 5.88 18.02
CA ASN A 77 -0.23 5.29 18.16
C ASN A 77 0.43 4.96 16.81
N LYS A 78 0.33 5.88 15.86
CA LYS A 78 0.99 5.72 14.55
C LYS A 78 2.47 6.01 14.65
N ILE A 79 3.27 5.06 14.20
CA ILE A 79 4.73 5.19 14.14
C ILE A 79 5.26 4.69 12.80
N SER A 80 6.35 5.25 12.33
CA SER A 80 7.00 4.79 11.09
C SER A 80 8.44 4.37 11.30
N SER A 81 8.90 3.47 10.44
CA SER A 81 10.32 3.19 10.31
C SER A 81 11.12 4.50 10.13
N THR A 82 12.30 4.57 10.72
CA THR A 82 13.20 5.72 10.53
C THR A 82 13.71 5.86 9.08
N GLU A 83 13.41 4.91 8.21
CA GLU A 83 13.66 5.01 6.77
C GLU A 83 12.63 5.88 6.04
N PHE A 84 11.49 6.17 6.68
CA PHE A 84 10.53 7.17 6.21
C PHE A 84 10.79 8.53 6.85
N LEU A 85 10.54 9.58 6.11
CA LEU A 85 10.47 10.96 6.58
C LEU A 85 9.00 11.34 6.66
N PRO A 86 8.40 11.44 7.86
CA PRO A 86 7.04 11.95 8.01
C PRO A 86 7.02 13.46 7.71
N LEU A 87 6.24 13.86 6.70
CA LEU A 87 6.17 15.21 6.17
C LEU A 87 4.76 15.79 6.36
N ILE A 88 4.63 16.82 7.19
CA ILE A 88 3.41 17.61 7.27
C ILE A 88 3.40 18.59 6.09
N VAL A 89 2.32 18.58 5.32
CA VAL A 89 2.16 19.46 4.15
C VAL A 89 1.62 20.81 4.56
N ASN A 90 2.22 21.89 4.09
CA ASN A 90 1.71 23.24 4.25
C ASN A 90 0.60 23.52 3.22
N GLU A 91 -0.63 23.17 3.57
CA GLU A 91 -1.78 23.29 2.67
C GLU A 91 -2.16 24.75 2.31
N LYS A 92 -1.53 25.75 2.92
CA LYS A 92 -1.66 27.16 2.49
C LYS A 92 -0.86 27.44 1.22
N VAL A 93 0.15 26.63 0.91
CA VAL A 93 1.10 26.83 -0.20
C VAL A 93 0.94 25.78 -1.28
N VAL A 94 0.67 24.53 -0.90
CA VAL A 94 0.57 23.40 -1.81
C VAL A 94 -0.63 22.52 -1.48
N ASP A 95 -1.36 22.08 -2.50
CA ASP A 95 -2.44 21.10 -2.32
C ASP A 95 -1.87 19.74 -1.87
N PHE A 96 -2.51 19.08 -0.91
CA PHE A 96 -2.01 17.82 -0.32
C PHE A 96 -1.87 16.70 -1.36
N GLN A 97 -2.87 16.53 -2.23
CA GLN A 97 -2.83 15.50 -3.27
C GLN A 97 -1.76 15.82 -4.32
N TYR A 98 -1.68 17.09 -4.73
CA TYR A 98 -0.63 17.53 -5.64
C TYR A 98 0.76 17.32 -5.06
N CYS A 99 0.97 17.65 -3.78
CA CYS A 99 2.24 17.44 -3.08
C CYS A 99 2.66 15.97 -3.11
N TYR A 100 1.73 15.05 -2.86
CA TYR A 100 2.00 13.62 -2.98
C TYR A 100 2.50 13.23 -4.38
N TYR A 101 1.82 13.68 -5.45
CA TYR A 101 2.24 13.37 -6.82
C TYR A 101 3.54 14.07 -7.22
N LEU A 102 3.79 15.27 -6.72
CA LEU A 102 5.07 15.94 -6.88
C LEU A 102 6.21 15.10 -6.31
N LEU A 103 6.04 14.58 -5.09
CA LEU A 103 7.07 13.81 -4.39
C LEU A 103 7.37 12.45 -5.04
N ILE A 104 6.42 11.83 -5.74
CA ILE A 104 6.64 10.58 -6.50
C ILE A 104 7.05 10.82 -7.95
N SER A 105 7.16 12.07 -8.39
CA SER A 105 7.47 12.41 -9.79
C SER A 105 8.89 11.98 -10.21
N ASP A 106 9.04 11.77 -11.51
CA ASP A 106 10.36 11.50 -12.12
C ASP A 106 11.36 12.61 -11.83
N SER A 107 10.92 13.86 -11.81
CA SER A 107 11.77 15.03 -11.55
C SER A 107 12.48 14.90 -10.19
N ILE A 108 11.73 14.64 -9.11
CA ILE A 108 12.29 14.48 -7.76
C ILE A 108 13.14 13.21 -7.68
N THR A 109 12.65 12.09 -8.21
CA THR A 109 13.37 10.81 -8.17
C THR A 109 14.70 10.89 -8.91
N ASN A 110 14.72 11.43 -10.13
CA ASN A 110 15.94 11.53 -10.95
C ASN A 110 16.95 12.50 -10.33
N TYR A 111 16.49 13.61 -9.77
CA TYR A 111 17.35 14.53 -9.04
C TYR A 111 18.06 13.83 -7.88
N LEU A 112 17.32 13.10 -7.03
CA LEU A 112 17.86 12.38 -5.87
C LEU A 112 18.79 11.23 -6.29
N CYS A 113 18.45 10.50 -7.34
CA CYS A 113 19.30 9.44 -7.89
C CYS A 113 20.61 10.00 -8.46
N GLY A 114 20.57 11.15 -9.13
CA GLY A 114 21.74 11.81 -9.72
C GLY A 114 22.76 12.32 -8.69
N GLN A 115 22.30 12.72 -7.50
CA GLN A 115 23.20 13.16 -6.42
C GLN A 115 24.01 12.03 -5.77
N ASN A 116 23.57 10.78 -5.94
CA ASN A 116 24.16 9.60 -5.28
C ASN A 116 25.19 8.84 -6.15
N THR A 117 25.91 9.51 -7.05
CA THR A 117 26.80 8.86 -8.03
C THR A 117 28.02 8.18 -7.43
N ASN A 118 28.39 8.46 -6.18
CA ASN A 118 29.69 8.06 -5.60
C ASN A 118 29.66 6.84 -4.67
N THR A 119 28.52 6.17 -4.49
CA THR A 119 28.46 4.96 -3.64
C THR A 119 27.80 3.80 -4.37
N SER A 120 28.58 2.79 -4.68
CA SER A 120 28.10 1.47 -5.13
C SER A 120 27.50 0.73 -3.94
N GLY A 121 26.18 0.58 -3.88
CA GLY A 121 25.57 -0.23 -2.82
C GLY A 121 24.05 -0.18 -2.82
N SER A 122 23.44 -1.30 -2.41
CA SER A 122 21.99 -1.47 -2.31
C SER A 122 21.32 -0.68 -1.18
N HIS A 123 22.10 0.01 -0.33
CA HIS A 123 21.62 0.69 0.89
C HIS A 123 21.83 2.22 0.83
N LYS A 124 21.69 2.81 -0.36
CA LYS A 124 21.81 4.27 -0.51
C LYS A 124 20.70 5.00 0.21
N ARG A 125 21.08 5.83 1.19
CA ARG A 125 20.17 6.75 1.88
C ARG A 125 20.41 8.17 1.40
N ILE A 126 19.32 8.92 1.21
CA ILE A 126 19.42 10.36 0.99
C ILE A 126 19.53 11.10 2.33
N ASP A 127 20.27 12.18 2.32
CA ASP A 127 20.28 13.14 3.42
C ASP A 127 18.96 13.92 3.41
N PRO A 128 18.20 13.94 4.52
CA PRO A 128 16.97 14.75 4.63
C PRO A 128 17.17 16.23 4.27
N ASN A 129 18.33 16.81 4.60
CA ASN A 129 18.64 18.20 4.27
C ASN A 129 18.77 18.41 2.75
N ASN A 130 19.41 17.47 2.05
CA ASN A 130 19.51 17.55 0.59
C ASN A 130 18.14 17.45 -0.05
N PHE A 131 17.28 16.54 0.42
CA PHE A 131 15.88 16.43 -0.02
C PHE A 131 15.10 17.72 0.23
N LEU A 132 15.15 18.27 1.44
CA LEU A 132 14.41 19.48 1.82
C LEU A 132 14.87 20.74 1.06
N ASN A 133 16.09 20.77 0.56
CA ASN A 133 16.64 21.88 -0.21
C ASN A 133 16.46 21.76 -1.72
N ILE A 134 15.80 20.72 -2.23
CA ILE A 134 15.47 20.60 -3.67
C ILE A 134 14.61 21.79 -4.11
N GLU A 135 15.04 22.44 -5.18
CA GLU A 135 14.30 23.54 -5.79
C GLU A 135 13.15 23.02 -6.64
N ILE A 136 11.98 23.60 -6.45
CA ILE A 136 10.75 23.22 -7.12
C ILE A 136 10.01 24.46 -7.64
N THR A 137 9.25 24.27 -8.69
CA THR A 137 8.31 25.27 -9.22
C THR A 137 6.89 24.75 -9.06
N LEU A 138 6.02 25.55 -8.44
CA LEU A 138 4.62 25.19 -8.25
C LEU A 138 3.73 25.98 -9.22
N PRO A 139 2.74 25.33 -9.84
CA PRO A 139 1.68 26.04 -10.55
C PRO A 139 0.74 26.73 -9.56
N LYS A 140 -0.19 27.53 -10.06
CA LYS A 140 -1.23 28.15 -9.22
C LYS A 140 -2.04 27.09 -8.49
N MET A 141 -2.53 27.39 -7.29
CA MET A 141 -3.28 26.46 -6.42
C MET A 141 -4.47 25.81 -7.14
N SER A 142 -5.17 26.53 -8.01
CA SER A 142 -6.27 25.97 -8.81
C SER A 142 -5.81 24.83 -9.74
N ILE A 143 -4.65 25.00 -10.35
CA ILE A 143 -4.05 23.99 -11.22
C ILE A 143 -3.55 22.78 -10.39
N GLN A 144 -2.93 23.04 -9.22
CA GLN A 144 -2.51 21.98 -8.31
C GLN A 144 -3.69 21.09 -7.92
N LYS A 145 -4.81 21.68 -7.49
CA LYS A 145 -6.03 20.95 -7.14
C LYS A 145 -6.60 20.14 -8.30
N GLN A 146 -6.57 20.70 -9.52
CA GLN A 146 -7.03 19.99 -10.70
C GLN A 146 -6.15 18.78 -11.02
N ILE A 147 -4.82 18.94 -10.99
CA ILE A 147 -3.86 17.85 -11.18
C ILE A 147 -4.05 16.78 -10.10
N GLY A 148 -4.06 17.18 -8.83
CA GLY A 148 -4.24 16.28 -7.70
C GLY A 148 -5.53 15.46 -7.80
N LYS A 149 -6.66 16.11 -8.14
CA LYS A 149 -7.96 15.44 -8.34
C LYS A 149 -7.92 14.45 -9.49
N THR A 150 -7.34 14.82 -10.63
CA THR A 150 -7.27 13.96 -11.81
C THR A 150 -6.44 12.70 -11.53
N LEU A 151 -5.24 12.87 -10.96
CA LEU A 151 -4.35 11.76 -10.67
C LEU A 151 -4.93 10.86 -9.56
N SER A 152 -5.55 11.44 -8.51
CA SER A 152 -6.26 10.65 -7.48
C SER A 152 -7.41 9.82 -8.05
N ALA A 153 -8.14 10.35 -9.02
CA ALA A 153 -9.21 9.59 -9.67
C ALA A 153 -8.67 8.41 -10.50
N LEU A 154 -7.50 8.57 -11.12
CA LEU A 154 -6.82 7.48 -11.82
C LEU A 154 -6.32 6.39 -10.85
N ASP A 155 -5.66 6.79 -9.76
CA ASP A 155 -5.22 5.85 -8.73
C ASP A 155 -6.40 5.06 -8.14
N HIS A 156 -7.52 5.73 -7.87
CA HIS A 156 -8.72 5.08 -7.38
C HIS A 156 -9.29 4.04 -8.36
N LYS A 157 -9.32 4.36 -9.66
CA LYS A 157 -9.72 3.40 -10.69
C LYS A 157 -8.77 2.20 -10.77
N ILE A 158 -7.46 2.43 -10.65
CA ILE A 158 -6.46 1.34 -10.64
C ILE A 158 -6.71 0.42 -9.44
N GLU A 159 -6.97 0.98 -8.26
CA GLU A 159 -7.23 0.21 -7.05
C GLU A 159 -8.54 -0.60 -7.16
N ILE A 160 -9.63 0.01 -7.66
CA ILE A 160 -10.89 -0.71 -7.90
C ILE A 160 -10.68 -1.86 -8.89
N ASN A 161 -9.97 -1.62 -9.99
CA ASN A 161 -9.70 -2.67 -10.98
C ASN A 161 -8.88 -3.82 -10.40
N LYS A 162 -7.91 -3.51 -9.52
CA LYS A 162 -7.15 -4.52 -8.79
C LYS A 162 -8.06 -5.37 -7.91
N GLN A 163 -8.91 -4.74 -7.10
CA GLN A 163 -9.88 -5.44 -6.24
C GLN A 163 -10.84 -6.32 -7.04
N ILE A 164 -11.36 -5.83 -8.18
CA ILE A 164 -12.20 -6.62 -9.07
C ILE A 164 -11.45 -7.85 -9.58
N ASN A 165 -10.20 -7.68 -10.04
CA ASN A 165 -9.39 -8.78 -10.54
C ASN A 165 -9.10 -9.82 -9.44
N ASP A 166 -8.81 -9.39 -8.22
CA ASP A 166 -8.54 -10.28 -7.09
C ASP A 166 -9.81 -11.06 -6.71
N ASN A 167 -10.99 -10.42 -6.70
CA ASN A 167 -12.27 -11.06 -6.47
C ASN A 167 -12.62 -12.09 -7.57
N LEU A 168 -12.36 -11.75 -8.84
CA LEU A 168 -12.57 -12.68 -9.96
C LEU A 168 -11.65 -13.91 -9.89
N ARG A 169 -10.41 -13.72 -9.48
CA ARG A 169 -9.46 -14.83 -9.25
C ARG A 169 -9.94 -15.74 -8.11
N ALA A 170 -10.40 -15.16 -7.00
CA ALA A 170 -10.92 -15.91 -5.86
C ALA A 170 -12.18 -16.72 -6.26
N SER A 171 -13.13 -16.09 -6.95
CA SER A 171 -14.34 -16.76 -7.45
C SER A 171 -14.02 -17.90 -8.40
N ARG A 172 -13.06 -17.71 -9.31
CA ARG A 172 -12.62 -18.76 -10.24
C ARG A 172 -12.00 -19.94 -9.49
N ALA A 173 -11.16 -19.68 -8.49
CA ALA A 173 -10.56 -20.74 -7.68
C ALA A 173 -11.63 -21.55 -6.93
N GLN A 174 -12.62 -20.87 -6.33
CA GLN A 174 -13.74 -21.53 -5.65
C GLN A 174 -14.56 -22.41 -6.62
N SER A 175 -14.89 -21.88 -7.80
CA SER A 175 -15.64 -22.64 -8.81
C SER A 175 -14.86 -23.86 -9.28
N GLN A 176 -13.55 -23.76 -9.44
CA GLN A 176 -12.70 -24.88 -9.84
C GLN A 176 -12.65 -25.96 -8.74
N THR A 177 -12.48 -25.57 -7.49
CA THR A 177 -12.51 -26.50 -6.34
C THR A 177 -13.88 -27.23 -6.25
N GLN A 178 -14.98 -26.48 -6.41
CA GLN A 178 -16.32 -27.07 -6.41
C GLN A 178 -16.52 -28.08 -7.54
N PHE A 179 -16.02 -27.76 -8.74
CA PHE A 179 -16.08 -28.67 -9.89
C PHE A 179 -15.27 -29.95 -9.65
N GLU A 180 -14.08 -29.84 -9.05
CA GLU A 180 -13.24 -31.01 -8.72
C GLU A 180 -13.89 -31.87 -7.63
N LEU A 181 -14.52 -31.29 -6.61
CA LEU A 181 -15.30 -32.01 -5.60
C LEU A 181 -16.44 -32.80 -6.23
N CYS A 182 -17.27 -32.17 -7.06
CA CYS A 182 -18.38 -32.85 -7.77
C CYS A 182 -17.86 -33.97 -8.66
N ARG A 183 -16.72 -33.79 -9.31
CA ARG A 183 -16.10 -34.83 -10.15
C ARG A 183 -15.56 -36.00 -9.31
N GLY A 184 -14.98 -35.72 -8.13
CA GLY A 184 -14.48 -36.73 -7.20
C GLY A 184 -15.61 -37.58 -6.61
N GLU A 185 -16.75 -36.98 -6.28
CA GLU A 185 -17.95 -37.69 -5.82
C GLU A 185 -18.56 -38.58 -6.92
N ALA A 186 -18.55 -38.10 -8.16
CA ALA A 186 -19.03 -38.91 -9.31
C ALA A 186 -18.15 -40.14 -9.57
N VAL A 187 -16.83 -40.04 -9.37
CA VAL A 187 -15.92 -41.18 -9.52
C VAL A 187 -16.06 -42.19 -8.39
N ASN A 188 -16.39 -41.75 -7.17
CA ASN A 188 -16.60 -42.65 -6.03
C ASN A 188 -17.99 -43.30 -6.03
N ALA A 189 -18.97 -42.76 -6.76
CA ALA A 189 -20.29 -43.38 -6.92
C ALA A 189 -20.26 -44.59 -7.88
N ASP A 190 -19.27 -44.71 -8.74
CA ASP A 190 -19.15 -45.81 -9.70
C ASP A 190 -18.39 -47.06 -9.16
N VAL A 191 -17.92 -47.03 -7.90
CA VAL A 191 -17.22 -48.16 -7.28
C VAL A 191 -18.02 -48.71 -6.10
N SER A 192 -19.27 -49.19 -6.37
CA SER A 192 -19.99 -50.06 -5.44
C SER A 192 -20.47 -51.28 -6.22
N PRO A 193 -19.82 -52.45 -6.11
CA PRO A 193 -20.35 -53.68 -6.67
C PRO A 193 -21.38 -54.27 -5.73
N ASN A 194 -22.61 -54.37 -6.19
CA ASN A 194 -23.77 -55.06 -5.64
C ASN A 194 -24.92 -54.15 -5.11
N LEU A 195 -25.79 -53.76 -6.06
CA LEU A 195 -27.23 -53.65 -5.76
C LEU A 195 -28.03 -54.09 -6.99
N PRO A 196 -29.16 -54.78 -6.81
CA PRO A 196 -29.91 -55.39 -7.91
C PRO A 196 -30.61 -54.36 -8.76
N LEU A 197 -30.66 -54.64 -10.05
CA LEU A 197 -31.37 -53.93 -11.09
C LEU A 197 -32.88 -53.79 -10.72
N LEU A 198 -33.28 -52.67 -10.22
CA LEU A 198 -34.66 -52.17 -10.36
C LEU A 198 -34.75 -50.68 -9.95
N ASP A 199 -35.25 -49.91 -10.87
CA ASP A 199 -35.68 -48.52 -10.75
C ASP A 199 -34.62 -47.41 -10.96
N ARG A 200 -34.32 -47.20 -12.25
CA ARG A 200 -33.75 -45.93 -12.74
C ARG A 200 -34.87 -44.96 -13.08
N SER A 201 -35.42 -44.26 -12.09
CA SER A 201 -36.15 -43.04 -12.36
C SER A 201 -35.25 -41.83 -12.11
N LEU A 202 -35.07 -41.08 -13.16
CA LEU A 202 -34.49 -39.74 -13.25
C LEU A 202 -34.73 -38.84 -12.03
N LYS A 203 -33.82 -38.79 -11.08
CA LYS A 203 -33.80 -37.77 -10.03
C LYS A 203 -32.37 -37.39 -9.64
N GLY A 204 -31.52 -37.08 -10.59
CA GLY A 204 -30.13 -36.66 -10.30
C GLY A 204 -29.59 -35.49 -11.12
N ALA A 205 -30.40 -34.99 -12.06
CA ALA A 205 -29.88 -33.99 -13.01
C ALA A 205 -30.37 -32.54 -12.76
N GLU A 206 -31.27 -32.31 -11.81
CA GLU A 206 -31.85 -30.97 -11.60
C GLU A 206 -31.26 -30.16 -10.43
N ALA A 207 -30.38 -30.73 -9.62
CA ALA A 207 -29.84 -30.04 -8.45
C ALA A 207 -28.59 -29.18 -8.73
N CYS A 208 -28.04 -29.20 -9.95
CA CYS A 208 -26.82 -28.47 -10.29
C CYS A 208 -26.99 -27.23 -11.16
N LEU A 209 -28.26 -26.81 -11.41
CA LEU A 209 -28.59 -25.71 -12.34
C LEU A 209 -29.29 -24.51 -11.70
N VAL A 210 -29.48 -24.49 -10.37
CA VAL A 210 -30.07 -23.35 -9.67
C VAL A 210 -29.32 -23.14 -8.35
N ALA A 211 -28.21 -22.44 -8.42
CA ALA A 211 -27.64 -21.60 -7.37
C ALA A 211 -26.64 -20.63 -8.00
#